data_c5fee0803993011c0e4e76da7701e4ae
#
_entry.id   c5fee0803993011c0e4e76da7701e4ae
#
_cell.length_a   1.000
_cell.length_b   1.000
_cell.length_c   1.000
_cell.angle_alpha   90.00
_cell.angle_beta   90.00
_cell.angle_gamma   90.00
#
_symmetry.space_group_name_H-M   'P 1'
#
loop_
_entity.id
_entity.type
_entity.pdbx_description
1 polymer ?
#
loop_
_entity_poly.entity_id
_entity_poly.type
_entity_poly.pdbx_seq_one_letter_code
_entity_poly.pdbx_strand_id
1 'polypeptide(L)'
;LMAKQSMKAREVKRVKLADKFFAKRVELKAIISNVNASDEDRWDAVLKLQTLPRDSSPSRQRNRCRQTGRPHAFLRKFGLSRIKVREAAMRGEIPGLKKASW
;
A
#
# COMPACT_ATOMS: atom_id res chain seq x y z
N LEU A 1 -7.72 -12.36 -16.06
CA LEU A 1 -8.39 -11.38 -15.20
C LEU A 1 -7.42 -10.29 -14.76
N MET A 2 -7.12 -9.39 -15.66
CA MET A 2 -6.23 -8.27 -15.40
C MET A 2 -7.05 -7.07 -14.88
N ALA A 3 -6.48 -6.33 -13.94
CA ALA A 3 -7.08 -5.10 -13.48
C ALA A 3 -7.08 -4.05 -14.61
N LYS A 4 -8.06 -3.15 -14.58
CA LYS A 4 -8.12 -2.06 -15.55
C LYS A 4 -6.92 -1.13 -15.38
N GLN A 5 -6.46 -0.55 -16.48
CA GLN A 5 -5.31 0.38 -16.47
C GLN A 5 -5.55 1.57 -15.53
N SER A 6 -6.79 2.08 -15.47
CA SER A 6 -7.14 3.16 -14.56
C SER A 6 -6.95 2.79 -13.09
N MET A 7 -7.23 1.54 -12.74
CA MET A 7 -7.05 1.06 -11.36
C MET A 7 -5.57 0.96 -10.99
N LYS A 8 -4.74 0.48 -11.91
CA LYS A 8 -3.28 0.41 -11.72
C LYS A 8 -2.68 1.80 -11.58
N ALA A 9 -3.11 2.75 -12.42
CA ALA A 9 -2.64 4.12 -12.37
C ALA A 9 -3.00 4.80 -11.05
N ARG A 10 -4.21 4.58 -10.53
CA ARG A 10 -4.63 5.09 -9.22
C ARG A 10 -3.75 4.55 -8.10
N GLU A 11 -3.42 3.27 -8.15
CA GLU A 11 -2.56 2.65 -7.13
C GLU A 11 -1.16 3.26 -7.13
N VAL A 12 -0.55 3.45 -8.30
CA VAL A 12 0.75 4.13 -8.43
C VAL A 12 0.68 5.54 -7.86
N LYS A 13 -0.38 6.30 -8.16
CA LYS A 13 -0.60 7.64 -7.64
C LYS A 13 -0.70 7.64 -6.11
N ARG A 14 -1.44 6.70 -5.53
CA ARG A 14 -1.58 6.56 -4.07
C ARG A 14 -0.25 6.26 -3.40
N VAL A 15 0.56 5.39 -3.97
CA VAL A 15 1.89 5.07 -3.45
C VAL A 15 2.78 6.31 -3.43
N LYS A 16 2.83 7.06 -4.54
CA LYS A 16 3.61 8.29 -4.63
C LYS A 16 3.18 9.34 -3.62
N LEU A 17 1.87 9.56 -3.48
CA LEU A 17 1.34 10.52 -2.52
C LEU A 17 1.59 10.11 -1.08
N ALA A 18 1.46 8.81 -0.77
CA ALA A 18 1.75 8.30 0.57
C ALA A 18 3.22 8.52 0.94
N ASP A 19 4.15 8.25 0.03
CA ASP A 19 5.57 8.50 0.26
C ASP A 19 5.88 9.97 0.43
N LYS A 20 5.29 10.82 -0.41
CA LYS A 20 5.51 12.27 -0.36
C LYS A 20 5.07 12.89 0.96
N PHE A 21 3.93 12.47 1.49
CA PHE A 21 3.37 13.03 2.71
C PHE A 21 3.62 12.19 3.96
N PHE A 22 4.41 11.14 3.86
CA PHE A 22 4.68 10.22 4.97
C PHE A 22 5.22 10.94 6.20
N ALA A 23 6.28 11.75 6.03
CA ALA A 23 6.91 12.46 7.13
C ALA A 23 5.93 13.43 7.82
N LYS A 24 5.17 14.20 7.03
CA LYS A 24 4.16 15.13 7.56
C LYS A 24 3.09 14.40 8.36
N ARG A 25 2.61 13.25 7.86
CA ARG A 25 1.61 12.46 8.56
C ARG A 25 2.13 11.90 9.88
N VAL A 26 3.38 11.45 9.91
CA VAL A 26 4.01 10.93 11.12
C VAL A 26 4.11 12.04 12.17
N GLU A 27 4.59 13.23 11.79
CA GLU A 27 4.68 14.38 12.70
C GLU A 27 3.31 14.77 13.28
N LEU A 28 2.29 14.90 12.42
CA LEU A 28 0.96 15.30 12.86
C LEU A 28 0.32 14.25 13.76
N LYS A 29 0.48 12.98 13.44
CA LYS A 29 -0.03 11.90 14.29
C LYS A 29 0.68 11.84 15.64
N ALA A 30 1.98 12.12 15.68
CA ALA A 30 2.75 12.18 16.92
C ALA A 30 2.20 13.30 17.83
N ILE A 31 1.89 14.47 17.28
CA ILE A 31 1.30 15.59 18.02
C ILE A 31 -0.09 15.20 18.54
N ILE A 32 -0.92 14.58 17.71
CA ILE A 32 -2.28 14.17 18.08
C ILE A 32 -2.26 13.15 19.23
N SER A 33 -1.32 12.22 19.22
CA SER A 33 -1.21 11.16 20.24
C SER A 33 -0.40 11.58 21.46
N ASN A 34 0.22 12.75 21.47
CA ASN A 34 1.03 13.22 22.58
C ASN A 34 0.12 13.75 23.70
N VAL A 35 0.12 13.08 24.86
CA VAL A 35 -0.70 13.48 26.00
C VAL A 35 -0.21 14.77 26.66
N ASN A 36 1.02 15.18 26.43
CA ASN A 36 1.60 16.41 26.98
C ASN A 36 1.35 17.63 26.09
N ALA A 37 0.85 17.42 24.87
CA ALA A 37 0.50 18.52 23.98
C ALA A 37 -0.78 19.21 24.42
N SER A 38 -0.89 20.53 24.19
CA SER A 38 -2.12 21.27 24.50
C SER A 38 -3.25 20.83 23.58
N ASP A 39 -4.51 21.03 24.02
CA ASP A 39 -5.68 20.69 23.20
C ASP A 39 -5.70 21.51 21.90
N GLU A 40 -5.26 22.75 21.95
CA GLU A 40 -5.16 23.62 20.76
C GLU A 40 -4.18 23.07 19.75
N ASP A 41 -3.00 22.64 20.20
CA ASP A 41 -1.98 22.06 19.31
C ASP A 41 -2.48 20.76 18.66
N ARG A 42 -3.15 19.92 19.44
CA ARG A 42 -3.76 18.68 18.91
C ARG A 42 -4.83 18.99 17.87
N TRP A 43 -5.69 19.95 18.15
CA TRP A 43 -6.75 20.36 17.23
C TRP A 43 -6.18 20.90 15.93
N ASP A 44 -5.16 21.75 15.99
CA ASP A 44 -4.47 22.28 14.82
C ASP A 44 -3.84 21.16 13.99
N ALA A 45 -3.23 20.17 14.66
CA ALA A 45 -2.66 19.00 13.98
C ALA A 45 -3.73 18.17 13.26
N VAL A 46 -4.90 17.97 13.87
CA VAL A 46 -6.03 17.29 13.24
C VAL A 46 -6.50 18.03 11.99
N LEU A 47 -6.64 19.36 12.07
CA LEU A 47 -7.06 20.16 10.92
C LEU A 47 -6.03 20.09 9.78
N LYS A 48 -4.75 20.19 10.09
CA LYS A 48 -3.69 20.05 9.09
C LYS A 48 -3.68 18.67 8.44
N LEU A 49 -3.89 17.63 9.23
CA LEU A 49 -3.97 16.27 8.71
C LEU A 49 -5.12 16.11 7.72
N GLN A 50 -6.27 16.73 8.01
CA GLN A 50 -7.44 16.70 7.14
C GLN A 50 -7.23 17.45 5.82
N THR A 51 -6.33 18.45 5.78
CA THR A 51 -6.03 19.19 4.55
C THR A 51 -5.13 18.43 3.58
N LEU A 52 -4.47 17.38 4.04
CA LEU A 52 -3.62 16.55 3.17
C LEU A 52 -4.48 15.76 2.17
N PRO A 53 -3.93 15.44 0.98
CA PRO A 53 -4.68 14.62 0.02
C PRO A 53 -5.12 13.29 0.63
N ARG A 54 -6.37 12.89 0.36
CA ARG A 54 -6.92 11.65 0.91
C ARG A 54 -6.13 10.42 0.45
N ASP A 55 -5.66 10.43 -0.80
CA ASP A 55 -4.86 9.34 -1.36
C ASP A 55 -3.45 9.25 -0.79
N SER A 56 -3.02 10.22 0.03
CA SER A 56 -1.76 10.15 0.77
C SER A 56 -1.82 9.20 1.96
N SER A 57 -3.00 8.72 2.34
CA SER A 57 -3.17 7.76 3.44
C SER A 57 -2.69 6.36 3.04
N PRO A 58 -1.77 5.75 3.79
CA PRO A 58 -1.31 4.39 3.48
C PRO A 58 -2.43 3.35 3.52
N SER A 59 -3.49 3.58 4.29
CA SER A 59 -4.61 2.65 4.40
C SER A 59 -5.41 2.50 3.10
N ARG A 60 -5.28 3.44 2.17
CA ARG A 60 -5.93 3.37 0.86
C ARG A 60 -5.20 2.51 -0.15
N GLN A 61 -3.95 2.17 0.15
CA GLN A 61 -3.15 1.30 -0.72
C GLN A 61 -3.63 -0.14 -0.60
N ARG A 62 -3.52 -0.86 -1.69
CA ARG A 62 -3.80 -2.29 -1.71
C ARG A 62 -2.70 -3.03 -2.44
N ASN A 63 -2.27 -4.13 -1.87
CA ASN A 63 -1.30 -5.00 -2.51
C ASN A 63 -1.91 -5.61 -3.78
N ARG A 64 -1.21 -5.47 -4.89
CA ARG A 64 -1.64 -5.99 -6.19
C ARG A 64 -0.51 -6.77 -6.84
N CYS A 65 -0.86 -7.77 -7.63
CA CYS A 65 0.11 -8.51 -8.42
C CYS A 65 0.90 -7.54 -9.32
N ARG A 66 2.22 -7.62 -9.28
CA ARG A 66 3.09 -6.74 -10.07
C ARG A 66 2.91 -6.89 -11.56
N GLN A 67 2.52 -8.09 -12.02
CA GLN A 67 2.36 -8.38 -13.44
C GLN A 67 0.96 -8.10 -13.96
N THR A 68 -0.08 -8.46 -13.20
CA THR A 68 -1.48 -8.35 -13.66
C THR A 68 -2.26 -7.23 -12.97
N GLY A 69 -1.82 -6.77 -11.81
CA GLY A 69 -2.55 -5.79 -11.00
C GLY A 69 -3.72 -6.37 -10.22
N ARG A 70 -3.86 -7.69 -10.19
CA ARG A 70 -4.95 -8.35 -9.45
C ARG A 70 -4.83 -8.08 -7.95
N PRO A 71 -5.91 -7.57 -7.29
CA PRO A 71 -5.86 -7.26 -5.85
C PRO A 71 -6.08 -8.48 -4.95
N HIS A 72 -6.65 -9.57 -5.48
CA HIS A 72 -6.94 -10.77 -4.71
C HIS A 72 -5.85 -11.83 -4.88
N ALA A 73 -5.71 -12.70 -3.88
CA ALA A 73 -4.75 -13.81 -3.89
C ALA A 73 -3.30 -13.35 -4.08
N PHE A 74 -2.96 -12.18 -3.52
CA PHE A 74 -1.60 -11.64 -3.54
C PHE A 74 -0.73 -12.31 -2.48
N LEU A 75 0.44 -12.78 -2.88
CA LEU A 75 1.42 -13.37 -1.98
C LEU A 75 2.54 -12.36 -1.71
N ARG A 76 2.60 -11.84 -0.50
CA ARG A 76 3.57 -10.79 -0.12
C ARG A 76 5.02 -11.20 -0.35
N LYS A 77 5.33 -12.46 -0.10
CA LYS A 77 6.69 -12.99 -0.26
C LYS A 77 7.21 -12.82 -1.68
N PHE A 78 6.35 -12.91 -2.67
CA PHE A 78 6.73 -12.87 -4.08
C PHE A 78 6.30 -11.59 -4.78
N GLY A 79 5.37 -10.83 -4.21
CA GLY A 79 4.79 -9.65 -4.86
C GLY A 79 3.92 -9.97 -6.07
N LEU A 80 3.41 -11.21 -6.15
CA LEU A 80 2.63 -11.72 -7.28
C LEU A 80 1.36 -12.42 -6.80
N SER A 81 0.35 -12.53 -7.67
CA SER A 81 -0.82 -13.32 -7.38
C SER A 81 -0.47 -14.83 -7.40
N ARG A 82 -1.32 -15.63 -6.78
CA ARG A 82 -1.12 -17.10 -6.75
C ARG A 82 -0.93 -17.70 -8.15
N ILE A 83 -1.63 -17.16 -9.14
CA ILE A 83 -1.56 -17.64 -10.53
C ILE A 83 -0.17 -17.39 -11.11
N LYS A 84 0.36 -16.18 -10.93
CA LYS A 84 1.69 -15.81 -11.45
C LYS A 84 2.83 -16.48 -10.69
N VAL A 85 2.67 -16.71 -9.40
CA VAL A 85 3.64 -17.47 -8.60
C VAL A 85 3.73 -18.90 -9.12
N ARG A 86 2.59 -19.52 -9.40
CA ARG A 86 2.57 -20.88 -9.95
C ARG A 86 3.24 -20.95 -11.31
N GLU A 87 2.94 -20.00 -12.20
CA GLU A 87 3.57 -19.93 -13.53
C GLU A 87 5.09 -19.76 -13.42
N ALA A 88 5.55 -18.87 -12.57
CA ALA A 88 6.97 -18.64 -12.36
C ALA A 88 7.67 -19.86 -11.76
N ALA A 89 7.02 -20.56 -10.83
CA ALA A 89 7.55 -21.79 -10.26
C ALA A 89 7.69 -22.89 -11.31
N MET A 90 6.71 -23.01 -12.19
CA MET A 90 6.74 -23.98 -13.29
C MET A 90 7.86 -23.71 -14.29
N ARG A 91 8.23 -22.42 -14.49
CA ARG A 91 9.34 -22.03 -15.35
C ARG A 91 10.70 -22.09 -14.65
N GLY A 92 10.72 -22.46 -13.36
CA GLY A 92 11.94 -22.52 -12.58
C GLY A 92 12.52 -21.15 -12.18
N GLU A 93 11.75 -20.08 -12.31
CA GLU A 93 12.21 -18.72 -11.97
C GLU A 93 12.31 -18.47 -10.46
N ILE A 94 11.65 -19.31 -9.65
CA ILE A 94 11.70 -19.21 -8.19
C ILE A 94 12.46 -20.41 -7.64
N PRO A 95 13.74 -20.23 -7.20
CA PRO A 95 14.54 -21.34 -6.71
C PRO A 95 13.92 -21.96 -5.44
N GLY A 96 13.96 -23.28 -5.38
CA GLY A 96 13.50 -24.05 -4.23
C GLY A 96 11.98 -24.12 -4.04
N LEU A 97 11.20 -23.44 -4.86
CA LEU A 97 9.75 -23.50 -4.79
C LEU A 97 9.23 -24.69 -5.57
N LYS A 98 8.52 -25.56 -4.90
CA LYS A 98 7.87 -26.71 -5.53
C LYS A 98 6.36 -26.47 -5.60
N LYS A 99 5.76 -26.92 -6.69
CA LYS A 99 4.32 -26.88 -6.88
C LYS A 99 3.65 -27.85 -5.88
N ALA A 100 2.64 -27.36 -5.17
CA ALA A 100 1.87 -28.15 -4.23
C ALA A 100 0.38 -28.03 -4.53
N SER A 101 -0.38 -29.07 -4.23
CA SER A 101 -1.80 -29.16 -4.58
C SER A 101 -2.72 -29.15 -3.35
N TRP A 102 -2.35 -28.44 -2.30
CA TRP A 102 -3.26 -28.22 -1.17
C TRP A 102 -4.07 -26.95 -1.34
#